data_809d38285344d57534346d1c9652173f
#
_entry.id   809d38285344d57534346d1c9652173f
#
_cell.length_a   1.000
_cell.length_b   1.000
_cell.length_c   1.000
_cell.angle_alpha   90.00
_cell.angle_beta   90.00
_cell.angle_gamma   90.00
#
_symmetry.space_group_name_H-M   'P 1'
#
loop_
_entity.id
_entity.type
_entity.pdbx_description
1 polymer ?
#
loop_
_entity_poly.entity_id
_entity_poly.type
_entity_poly.pdbx_seq_one_letter_code
_entity_poly.pdbx_strand_id
1 'polypeptide(L)'
;EMIQQTKEELISKRGKLEIISGQYIQDLYRFFKLYPGHLDFDDIFTSALDFHNLPILQPYVSDEESLTTIAEYYLRKNYFLDALTIYNRLSDANQESDILFQKIGYCKQMNGDIQGALEAYLHADLINPDSKWVIRRIAGCYRTLKQPEEALKYYHRYEAFNPDDLSIQICIGHCHLELKNYNEALKYYFKVDYLDNKSTKAWRPIAWCSFLTGKYDQARNYYKKIMDNQQHPRFLECGTYGMGITEYKGSACFL
;
A
#
# COMPACT_ATOMS: atom_id res chain seq x y z
N GLU A 1 -13.39 -44.71 15.54
CA GLU A 1 -12.30 -44.65 16.55
C GLU A 1 -10.93 -44.59 15.89
N MET A 2 -10.57 -45.54 15.00
CA MET A 2 -9.25 -45.59 14.34
C MET A 2 -8.91 -44.33 13.52
N ILE A 3 -9.86 -43.72 12.82
CA ILE A 3 -9.66 -42.48 12.04
C ILE A 3 -9.42 -41.28 12.96
N GLN A 4 -10.06 -41.27 14.13
CA GLN A 4 -9.91 -40.19 15.12
C GLN A 4 -8.52 -40.25 15.79
N GLN A 5 -8.07 -41.43 16.14
CA GLN A 5 -6.74 -41.67 16.70
C GLN A 5 -5.62 -41.30 15.70
N THR A 6 -5.78 -41.65 14.43
CA THR A 6 -4.80 -41.29 13.37
C THR A 6 -4.74 -39.80 13.15
N LYS A 7 -5.86 -39.08 13.23
CA LYS A 7 -5.90 -37.60 13.18
C LYS A 7 -5.18 -36.96 14.37
N GLU A 8 -5.41 -37.44 15.57
CA GLU A 8 -4.76 -36.93 16.78
C GLU A 8 -3.26 -37.17 16.78
N GLU A 9 -2.81 -38.34 16.30
CA GLU A 9 -1.36 -38.65 16.13
C GLU A 9 -0.72 -37.73 15.06
N LEU A 10 -1.38 -37.48 13.94
CA LEU A 10 -0.88 -36.57 12.91
C LEU A 10 -0.78 -35.13 13.42
N ILE A 11 -1.78 -34.65 14.15
CA ILE A 11 -1.78 -33.32 14.76
C ILE A 11 -0.67 -33.22 15.80
N SER A 12 -0.47 -34.25 16.64
CA SER A 12 0.61 -34.31 17.63
C SER A 12 2.00 -34.32 16.99
N LYS A 13 2.19 -35.08 15.89
CA LYS A 13 3.45 -35.11 15.14
C LYS A 13 3.73 -33.77 14.47
N ARG A 14 2.71 -33.12 13.88
CA ARG A 14 2.84 -31.81 13.27
C ARG A 14 3.21 -30.73 14.28
N GLY A 15 2.56 -30.72 15.45
CA GLY A 15 2.91 -29.81 16.54
C GLY A 15 4.34 -30.00 17.05
N LYS A 16 4.81 -31.25 17.16
CA LYS A 16 6.21 -31.55 17.54
C LYS A 16 7.20 -31.04 16.50
N LEU A 17 6.90 -31.21 15.20
CA LEU A 17 7.75 -30.70 14.10
C LEU A 17 7.81 -29.17 14.09
N GLU A 18 6.70 -28.49 14.34
CA GLU A 18 6.66 -27.03 14.44
C GLU A 18 7.49 -26.51 15.63
N ILE A 19 7.42 -27.18 16.78
CA ILE A 19 8.24 -26.83 17.96
C ILE A 19 9.73 -27.06 17.66
N ILE A 20 10.09 -28.21 17.08
CA ILE A 20 11.48 -28.54 16.75
C ILE A 20 12.03 -27.56 15.71
N SER A 21 11.27 -27.25 14.66
CA SER A 21 11.69 -26.29 13.64
C SER A 21 11.84 -24.89 14.21
N GLY A 22 10.91 -24.45 15.07
CA GLY A 22 11.00 -23.18 15.76
C GLY A 22 12.23 -23.07 16.66
N GLN A 23 12.54 -24.13 17.40
CA GLN A 23 13.71 -24.19 18.26
C GLN A 23 15.02 -24.23 17.45
N TYR A 24 15.06 -24.99 16.37
CA TYR A 24 16.20 -25.03 15.45
C TYR A 24 16.49 -23.65 14.83
N ILE A 25 15.46 -22.92 14.39
CA ILE A 25 15.61 -21.57 13.85
C ILE A 25 16.12 -20.61 14.93
N GLN A 26 15.64 -20.71 16.17
CA GLN A 26 16.12 -19.89 17.27
C GLN A 26 17.58 -20.18 17.64
N ASP A 27 17.97 -21.46 17.62
CA ASP A 27 19.34 -21.86 17.91
C ASP A 27 20.29 -21.46 16.78
N LEU A 28 19.83 -21.55 15.52
CA LEU A 28 20.56 -21.05 14.36
C LEU A 28 20.76 -19.54 14.46
N TYR A 29 19.73 -18.79 14.83
CA TYR A 29 19.80 -17.34 15.06
C TYR A 29 20.80 -17.00 16.16
N ARG A 30 20.76 -17.73 17.30
CA ARG A 30 21.71 -17.55 18.39
C ARG A 30 23.14 -17.86 17.98
N PHE A 31 23.35 -18.95 17.22
CA PHE A 31 24.64 -19.33 16.69
C PHE A 31 25.23 -18.20 15.83
N PHE A 32 24.48 -17.68 14.87
CA PHE A 32 24.95 -16.60 14.01
C PHE A 32 25.20 -15.29 14.77
N LYS A 33 24.37 -14.98 15.77
CA LYS A 33 24.53 -13.75 16.57
C LYS A 33 25.71 -13.81 17.53
N LEU A 34 26.11 -15.00 17.98
CA LEU A 34 27.25 -15.24 18.87
C LEU A 34 28.55 -15.55 18.12
N TYR A 35 28.46 -15.77 16.80
CA TYR A 35 29.64 -16.01 15.98
C TYR A 35 30.54 -14.76 15.93
N PRO A 36 31.86 -14.88 16.25
CA PRO A 36 32.74 -13.72 16.32
C PRO A 36 32.87 -12.90 15.04
N GLY A 37 32.70 -13.54 13.89
CA GLY A 37 32.71 -12.92 12.55
C GLY A 37 31.34 -12.51 12.03
N HIS A 38 30.32 -12.38 12.88
CA HIS A 38 28.95 -12.07 12.42
C HIS A 38 28.81 -10.71 11.73
N LEU A 39 29.74 -9.79 11.98
CA LEU A 39 29.78 -8.48 11.33
C LEU A 39 30.36 -8.53 9.89
N ASP A 40 31.03 -9.63 9.55
CA ASP A 40 31.63 -9.83 8.22
C ASP A 40 30.64 -10.47 7.24
N PHE A 41 29.47 -10.89 7.72
CA PHE A 41 28.39 -11.45 6.90
C PHE A 41 27.27 -10.42 6.77
N ASP A 42 26.69 -10.34 5.57
CA ASP A 42 25.42 -9.66 5.39
C ASP A 42 24.37 -10.25 6.33
N ASP A 43 23.47 -9.42 6.86
CA ASP A 43 22.41 -9.89 7.73
C ASP A 43 21.64 -11.01 7.03
N ILE A 44 21.64 -12.21 7.64
CA ILE A 44 20.99 -13.41 7.10
C ILE A 44 19.50 -13.16 6.81
N PHE A 45 18.90 -12.20 7.50
CA PHE A 45 17.50 -11.81 7.30
C PHE A 45 17.30 -10.85 6.13
N THR A 46 18.38 -10.25 5.61
CA THR A 46 18.38 -9.42 4.41
C THR A 46 18.95 -10.13 3.19
N SER A 47 19.60 -11.30 3.37
CA SER A 47 20.08 -12.10 2.25
C SER A 47 18.92 -12.82 1.55
N ALA A 48 18.99 -12.90 0.23
CA ALA A 48 18.01 -13.63 -0.57
C ALA A 48 17.93 -15.10 -0.15
N LEU A 49 16.72 -15.58 0.12
CA LEU A 49 16.46 -16.96 0.52
C LEU A 49 16.34 -17.88 -0.72
N ASP A 50 17.44 -18.11 -1.40
CA ASP A 50 17.49 -18.89 -2.65
C ASP A 50 17.22 -20.39 -2.46
N PHE A 51 16.37 -20.78 -1.53
CA PHE A 51 16.04 -22.19 -1.28
C PHE A 51 15.51 -22.90 -2.51
N HIS A 52 14.75 -22.21 -3.35
CA HIS A 52 14.20 -22.78 -4.59
C HIS A 52 15.27 -23.07 -5.65
N ASN A 53 16.47 -22.51 -5.53
CA ASN A 53 17.61 -22.74 -6.40
C ASN A 53 18.56 -23.82 -5.87
N LEU A 54 18.34 -24.34 -4.67
CA LEU A 54 19.17 -25.41 -4.14
C LEU A 54 19.00 -26.69 -4.99
N PRO A 55 20.12 -27.32 -5.47
CA PRO A 55 20.05 -28.49 -6.33
C PRO A 55 19.25 -29.65 -5.74
N ILE A 56 19.27 -29.81 -4.42
CA ILE A 56 18.53 -30.86 -3.71
C ILE A 56 17.02 -30.64 -3.73
N LEU A 57 16.56 -29.40 -3.88
CA LEU A 57 15.14 -29.03 -3.90
C LEU A 57 14.59 -28.89 -5.32
N GLN A 58 15.45 -28.69 -6.32
CA GLN A 58 15.03 -28.52 -7.71
C GLN A 58 14.09 -29.60 -8.23
N PRO A 59 14.30 -30.91 -7.94
CA PRO A 59 13.36 -31.94 -8.39
C PRO A 59 11.95 -31.82 -7.83
N TYR A 60 11.81 -31.15 -6.67
CA TYR A 60 10.54 -30.98 -5.95
C TYR A 60 9.89 -29.61 -6.20
N VAL A 61 10.61 -28.68 -6.80
CA VAL A 61 10.21 -27.26 -6.95
C VAL A 61 10.20 -26.85 -8.43
N SER A 62 10.22 -27.83 -9.34
CA SER A 62 10.32 -27.56 -10.78
C SER A 62 8.98 -27.25 -11.46
N ASP A 63 7.85 -27.57 -10.82
CA ASP A 63 6.51 -27.32 -11.34
C ASP A 63 6.00 -25.93 -10.97
N GLU A 64 5.17 -25.35 -11.85
CA GLU A 64 4.60 -24.00 -11.68
C GLU A 64 3.78 -23.84 -10.39
N GLU A 65 3.06 -24.88 -9.98
CA GLU A 65 2.20 -24.87 -8.79
C GLU A 65 3.05 -24.74 -7.51
N SER A 66 4.12 -25.51 -7.40
CA SER A 66 5.06 -25.45 -6.28
C SER A 66 5.76 -24.09 -6.22
N LEU A 67 6.24 -23.57 -7.35
CA LEU A 67 6.87 -22.25 -7.44
C LEU A 67 5.89 -21.15 -7.03
N THR A 68 4.64 -21.21 -7.48
CA THR A 68 3.60 -20.24 -7.10
C THR A 68 3.34 -20.28 -5.60
N THR A 69 3.25 -21.48 -5.02
CA THR A 69 3.02 -21.65 -3.58
C THR A 69 4.17 -21.06 -2.75
N ILE A 70 5.42 -21.25 -3.17
CA ILE A 70 6.60 -20.69 -2.52
C ILE A 70 6.61 -19.17 -2.65
N ALA A 71 6.34 -18.62 -3.84
CA ALA A 71 6.28 -17.19 -4.04
C ALA A 71 5.18 -16.53 -3.18
N GLU A 72 4.01 -17.17 -3.05
CA GLU A 72 2.96 -16.70 -2.15
C GLU A 72 3.33 -16.78 -0.67
N TYR A 73 4.09 -17.78 -0.28
CA TYR A 73 4.64 -17.86 1.07
C TYR A 73 5.61 -16.70 1.33
N TYR A 74 6.54 -16.41 0.40
CA TYR A 74 7.45 -15.29 0.51
C TYR A 74 6.70 -13.95 0.58
N LEU A 75 5.68 -13.78 -0.25
CA LEU A 75 4.83 -12.60 -0.24
C LEU A 75 4.16 -12.38 1.12
N ARG A 76 3.60 -13.44 1.72
CA ARG A 76 3.00 -13.39 3.08
C ARG A 76 4.00 -13.06 4.17
N LYS A 77 5.27 -13.41 3.97
CA LYS A 77 6.37 -13.12 4.91
C LYS A 77 7.07 -11.79 4.63
N ASN A 78 6.61 -11.02 3.63
CA ASN A 78 7.19 -9.76 3.17
C ASN A 78 8.61 -9.89 2.57
N TYR A 79 8.97 -11.08 2.08
CA TYR A 79 10.20 -11.31 1.31
C TYR A 79 9.95 -10.99 -0.17
N PHE A 80 9.79 -9.69 -0.46
CA PHE A 80 9.31 -9.23 -1.76
C PHE A 80 10.31 -9.48 -2.89
N LEU A 81 11.62 -9.42 -2.62
CA LEU A 81 12.66 -9.68 -3.60
C LEU A 81 12.67 -11.14 -4.03
N ASP A 82 12.60 -12.06 -3.05
CA ASP A 82 12.57 -13.50 -3.32
C ASP A 82 11.30 -13.89 -4.07
N ALA A 83 10.15 -13.36 -3.65
CA ALA A 83 8.89 -13.55 -4.36
C ALA A 83 8.97 -13.03 -5.81
N LEU A 84 9.56 -11.85 -6.01
CA LEU A 84 9.72 -11.24 -7.33
C LEU A 84 10.57 -12.11 -8.26
N THR A 85 11.66 -12.69 -7.75
CA THR A 85 12.54 -13.59 -8.53
C THR A 85 11.75 -14.77 -9.07
N ILE A 86 10.91 -15.40 -8.25
CA ILE A 86 10.08 -16.54 -8.67
C ILE A 86 8.98 -16.09 -9.63
N TYR A 87 8.29 -14.96 -9.35
CA TYR A 87 7.25 -14.48 -10.25
C TYR A 87 7.79 -14.08 -11.62
N ASN A 88 8.99 -13.49 -11.71
CA ASN A 88 9.62 -13.21 -12.99
C ASN A 88 9.90 -14.50 -13.77
N ARG A 89 10.40 -15.54 -13.10
CA ARG A 89 10.62 -16.86 -13.74
C ARG A 89 9.31 -17.48 -14.25
N LEU A 90 8.22 -17.34 -13.49
CA LEU A 90 6.89 -17.80 -13.90
C LEU A 90 6.34 -16.98 -15.07
N SER A 91 6.63 -15.68 -15.12
CA SER A 91 6.21 -14.79 -16.21
C SER A 91 6.89 -15.13 -17.54
N ASP A 92 8.16 -15.52 -17.49
CA ASP A 92 8.89 -15.95 -18.68
C ASP A 92 8.31 -17.24 -19.29
N ALA A 93 7.70 -18.09 -18.45
CA ALA A 93 7.08 -19.34 -18.87
C ALA A 93 5.62 -19.18 -19.33
N ASN A 94 4.86 -18.22 -18.76
CA ASN A 94 3.42 -18.03 -18.98
C ASN A 94 3.07 -16.54 -19.09
N GLN A 95 3.25 -15.97 -20.27
CA GLN A 95 3.24 -14.52 -20.54
C GLN A 95 1.87 -13.82 -20.41
N GLU A 96 0.75 -14.54 -20.27
CA GLU A 96 -0.60 -13.96 -20.42
C GLU A 96 -1.42 -13.87 -19.11
N SER A 97 -0.82 -13.97 -17.93
CA SER A 97 -1.55 -13.93 -16.67
C SER A 97 -1.58 -12.52 -16.05
N ASP A 98 -2.75 -11.87 -16.03
CA ASP A 98 -2.96 -10.60 -15.34
C ASP A 98 -2.62 -10.69 -13.84
N ILE A 99 -2.98 -11.83 -13.19
CA ILE A 99 -2.71 -12.08 -11.78
C ILE A 99 -1.21 -12.10 -11.50
N LEU A 100 -0.41 -12.67 -12.40
CA LEU A 100 1.04 -12.74 -12.25
C LEU A 100 1.66 -11.34 -12.31
N PHE A 101 1.27 -10.53 -13.30
CA PHE A 101 1.72 -9.14 -13.39
C PHE A 101 1.25 -8.28 -12.21
N GLN A 102 0.08 -8.54 -11.64
CA GLN A 102 -0.37 -7.90 -10.40
C GLN A 102 0.58 -8.21 -9.24
N LYS A 103 1.00 -9.46 -9.08
CA LYS A 103 1.92 -9.89 -8.01
C LYS A 103 3.32 -9.31 -8.23
N ILE A 104 3.84 -9.31 -9.47
CA ILE A 104 5.10 -8.66 -9.84
C ILE A 104 5.06 -7.17 -9.49
N GLY A 105 4.02 -6.47 -9.93
CA GLY A 105 3.84 -5.06 -9.64
C GLY A 105 3.78 -4.77 -8.14
N TYR A 106 3.10 -5.63 -7.38
CA TYR A 106 3.03 -5.49 -5.92
C TYR A 106 4.39 -5.67 -5.26
N CYS A 107 5.16 -6.69 -5.64
CA CYS A 107 6.50 -6.92 -5.12
C CYS A 107 7.43 -5.74 -5.42
N LYS A 108 7.43 -5.24 -6.67
CA LYS A 108 8.22 -4.07 -7.07
C LYS A 108 7.82 -2.83 -6.28
N GLN A 109 6.52 -2.58 -6.11
CA GLN A 109 6.01 -1.45 -5.33
C GLN A 109 6.47 -1.50 -3.87
N MET A 110 6.43 -2.67 -3.24
CA MET A 110 6.86 -2.85 -1.84
C MET A 110 8.37 -2.71 -1.68
N ASN A 111 9.15 -3.00 -2.72
CA ASN A 111 10.60 -2.77 -2.76
C ASN A 111 10.97 -1.31 -3.13
N GLY A 112 9.98 -0.43 -3.36
CA GLY A 112 10.22 0.97 -3.70
C GLY A 112 10.44 1.25 -5.19
N ASP A 113 10.47 0.23 -6.04
CA ASP A 113 10.51 0.39 -7.51
C ASP A 113 9.12 0.73 -8.03
N ILE A 114 8.73 1.99 -7.90
CA ILE A 114 7.41 2.47 -8.30
C ILE A 114 7.25 2.47 -9.82
N GLN A 115 8.33 2.79 -10.55
CA GLN A 115 8.29 2.80 -12.02
C GLN A 115 8.10 1.39 -12.57
N GLY A 116 8.90 0.42 -12.11
CA GLY A 116 8.75 -0.97 -12.54
C GLY A 116 7.43 -1.60 -12.08
N ALA A 117 6.89 -1.15 -10.93
CA ALA A 117 5.56 -1.56 -10.48
C ALA A 117 4.47 -1.03 -11.43
N LEU A 118 4.57 0.23 -11.85
CA LEU A 118 3.65 0.84 -12.82
C LEU A 118 3.62 0.06 -14.13
N GLU A 119 4.79 -0.27 -14.68
CA GLU A 119 4.91 -1.06 -15.92
C GLU A 119 4.21 -2.41 -15.79
N ALA A 120 4.45 -3.14 -14.69
CA ALA A 120 3.80 -4.43 -14.44
C ALA A 120 2.28 -4.29 -14.30
N TYR A 121 1.79 -3.26 -13.61
CA TYR A 121 0.36 -3.02 -13.49
C TYR A 121 -0.28 -2.60 -14.81
N LEU A 122 0.41 -1.84 -15.65
CA LEU A 122 -0.07 -1.52 -16.99
C LEU A 122 -0.18 -2.77 -17.87
N HIS A 123 0.77 -3.71 -17.77
CA HIS A 123 0.64 -5.01 -18.42
C HIS A 123 -0.59 -5.79 -17.91
N ALA A 124 -0.81 -5.82 -16.61
CA ALA A 124 -2.01 -6.44 -16.04
C ALA A 124 -3.31 -5.77 -16.55
N ASP A 125 -3.31 -4.44 -16.69
CA ASP A 125 -4.45 -3.66 -17.20
C ASP A 125 -4.73 -3.92 -18.68
N LEU A 126 -3.71 -4.19 -19.49
CA LEU A 126 -3.87 -4.59 -20.90
C LEU A 126 -4.56 -5.95 -21.03
N ILE A 127 -4.25 -6.90 -20.13
CA ILE A 127 -4.85 -8.24 -20.14
C ILE A 127 -6.27 -8.19 -19.57
N ASN A 128 -6.48 -7.49 -18.47
CA ASN A 128 -7.75 -7.39 -17.77
C ASN A 128 -8.09 -5.94 -17.41
N PRO A 129 -8.69 -5.19 -18.36
CA PRO A 129 -8.98 -3.77 -18.19
C PRO A 129 -10.00 -3.45 -17.09
N ASP A 130 -10.80 -4.41 -16.65
CA ASP A 130 -11.88 -4.20 -15.67
C ASP A 130 -11.45 -4.49 -14.23
N SER A 131 -10.17 -4.80 -14.01
CA SER A 131 -9.64 -5.04 -12.67
C SER A 131 -9.57 -3.76 -11.84
N LYS A 132 -10.58 -3.53 -10.99
CA LYS A 132 -10.64 -2.36 -10.09
C LYS A 132 -9.38 -2.22 -9.23
N TRP A 133 -8.84 -3.35 -8.79
CA TRP A 133 -7.63 -3.38 -7.97
C TRP A 133 -6.43 -2.82 -8.75
N VAL A 134 -6.23 -3.26 -10.00
CA VAL A 134 -5.13 -2.81 -10.88
C VAL A 134 -5.26 -1.33 -11.18
N ILE A 135 -6.44 -0.87 -11.60
CA ILE A 135 -6.72 0.53 -11.91
C ILE A 135 -6.35 1.43 -10.73
N ARG A 136 -6.74 1.05 -9.51
CA ARG A 136 -6.40 1.79 -8.29
C ARG A 136 -4.90 1.81 -8.02
N ARG A 137 -4.18 0.70 -8.29
CA ARG A 137 -2.73 0.62 -8.11
C ARG A 137 -1.98 1.50 -9.10
N ILE A 138 -2.37 1.49 -10.37
CA ILE A 138 -1.81 2.36 -11.40
C ILE A 138 -1.95 3.83 -11.01
N ALA A 139 -3.16 4.24 -10.62
CA ALA A 139 -3.41 5.61 -10.16
C ALA A 139 -2.52 6.00 -8.98
N GLY A 140 -2.35 5.07 -8.03
CA GLY A 140 -1.45 5.25 -6.88
C GLY A 140 0.01 5.41 -7.28
N CYS A 141 0.50 4.62 -8.23
CA CYS A 141 1.86 4.73 -8.77
C CYS A 141 2.09 6.09 -9.45
N TYR A 142 1.19 6.51 -10.34
CA TYR A 142 1.27 7.82 -11.00
C TYR A 142 1.32 8.97 -10.00
N ARG A 143 0.48 8.93 -8.96
CA ARG A 143 0.51 9.95 -7.90
C ARG A 143 1.84 9.96 -7.15
N THR A 144 2.40 8.79 -6.83
CA THR A 144 3.70 8.68 -6.17
C THR A 144 4.83 9.23 -7.04
N LEU A 145 4.73 9.02 -8.35
CA LEU A 145 5.66 9.55 -9.37
C LEU A 145 5.44 11.04 -9.67
N LYS A 146 4.54 11.73 -8.94
CA LYS A 146 4.22 13.14 -9.14
C LYS A 146 3.64 13.46 -10.53
N GLN A 147 2.83 12.56 -11.05
CA GLN A 147 2.09 12.68 -12.30
C GLN A 147 0.57 12.72 -12.03
N PRO A 148 0.05 13.79 -11.40
CA PRO A 148 -1.34 13.85 -10.94
C PRO A 148 -2.36 13.84 -12.09
N GLU A 149 -2.01 14.31 -13.29
CA GLU A 149 -2.88 14.29 -14.47
C GLU A 149 -3.15 12.86 -14.93
N GLU A 150 -2.11 12.02 -15.01
CA GLU A 150 -2.26 10.61 -15.36
C GLU A 150 -2.99 9.85 -14.25
N ALA A 151 -2.68 10.13 -12.98
CA ALA A 151 -3.37 9.54 -11.84
C ALA A 151 -4.88 9.82 -11.88
N LEU A 152 -5.29 11.05 -12.25
CA LEU A 152 -6.71 11.43 -12.39
C LEU A 152 -7.45 10.58 -13.41
N LYS A 153 -6.84 10.27 -14.56
CA LYS A 153 -7.47 9.42 -15.59
C LYS A 153 -7.87 8.06 -15.02
N TYR A 154 -6.96 7.43 -14.29
CA TYR A 154 -7.21 6.12 -13.68
C TYR A 154 -8.13 6.21 -12.45
N TYR A 155 -8.05 7.27 -11.63
CA TYR A 155 -9.00 7.45 -10.54
C TYR A 155 -10.43 7.68 -11.05
N HIS A 156 -10.64 8.45 -12.11
CA HIS A 156 -11.96 8.62 -12.72
C HIS A 156 -12.48 7.32 -13.36
N ARG A 157 -11.59 6.53 -13.96
CA ARG A 157 -11.96 5.20 -14.44
C ARG A 157 -12.42 4.29 -13.29
N TYR A 158 -11.73 4.34 -12.13
CA TYR A 158 -12.17 3.61 -10.93
C TYR A 158 -13.48 4.16 -10.36
N GLU A 159 -13.64 5.47 -10.31
CA GLU A 159 -14.84 6.15 -9.82
C GLU A 159 -16.10 5.71 -10.58
N ALA A 160 -16.00 5.42 -11.88
CA ALA A 160 -17.11 4.90 -12.68
C ALA A 160 -17.63 3.55 -12.16
N PHE A 161 -16.79 2.72 -11.55
CA PHE A 161 -17.20 1.45 -10.93
C PHE A 161 -17.73 1.62 -9.51
N ASN A 162 -17.25 2.60 -8.77
CA ASN A 162 -17.63 2.85 -7.38
C ASN A 162 -17.58 4.34 -7.04
N PRO A 163 -18.67 5.08 -7.36
CA PRO A 163 -18.72 6.54 -7.20
C PRO A 163 -18.60 7.04 -5.75
N ASP A 164 -18.94 6.21 -4.78
CA ASP A 164 -19.02 6.58 -3.36
C ASP A 164 -17.84 6.06 -2.52
N ASP A 165 -16.78 5.56 -3.18
CA ASP A 165 -15.54 5.22 -2.47
C ASP A 165 -14.84 6.49 -1.97
N LEU A 166 -14.98 6.75 -0.67
CA LEU A 166 -14.42 7.93 0.00
C LEU A 166 -12.90 8.03 -0.17
N SER A 167 -12.20 6.89 -0.21
CA SER A 167 -10.76 6.88 -0.37
C SER A 167 -10.35 7.39 -1.75
N ILE A 168 -11.10 7.03 -2.78
CA ILE A 168 -10.86 7.50 -4.15
C ILE A 168 -11.23 8.97 -4.30
N GLN A 169 -12.35 9.41 -3.72
CA GLN A 169 -12.74 10.82 -3.72
C GLN A 169 -11.65 11.70 -3.10
N ILE A 170 -11.06 11.26 -1.97
CA ILE A 170 -9.91 11.95 -1.36
C ILE A 170 -8.70 11.95 -2.29
N CYS A 171 -8.38 10.83 -2.96
CA CYS A 171 -7.26 10.76 -3.88
C CYS A 171 -7.41 11.70 -5.08
N ILE A 172 -8.61 11.79 -5.66
CA ILE A 172 -8.94 12.73 -6.74
C ILE A 172 -8.77 14.18 -6.23
N GLY A 173 -9.31 14.47 -5.05
CA GLY A 173 -9.13 15.78 -4.41
C GLY A 173 -7.66 16.16 -4.23
N HIS A 174 -6.81 15.22 -3.82
CA HIS A 174 -5.37 15.45 -3.69
C HIS A 174 -4.69 15.69 -5.04
N CYS A 175 -5.06 14.97 -6.09
CA CYS A 175 -4.51 15.24 -7.43
C CYS A 175 -4.90 16.65 -7.91
N HIS A 176 -6.15 17.07 -7.73
CA HIS A 176 -6.57 18.44 -8.05
C HIS A 176 -5.85 19.50 -7.21
N LEU A 177 -5.58 19.20 -5.93
CA LEU A 177 -4.80 20.08 -5.06
C LEU A 177 -3.35 20.23 -5.55
N GLU A 178 -2.70 19.15 -5.98
CA GLU A 178 -1.35 19.15 -6.56
C GLU A 178 -1.31 19.97 -7.86
N LEU A 179 -2.38 19.90 -8.68
CA LEU A 179 -2.56 20.69 -9.89
C LEU A 179 -2.99 22.14 -9.64
N LYS A 180 -3.12 22.56 -8.37
CA LYS A 180 -3.61 23.88 -7.96
C LYS A 180 -5.06 24.20 -8.40
N ASN A 181 -5.82 23.19 -8.76
CA ASN A 181 -7.24 23.29 -9.11
C ASN A 181 -8.10 23.24 -7.82
N TYR A 182 -7.93 24.24 -6.95
CA TYR A 182 -8.49 24.24 -5.58
C TYR A 182 -10.02 24.15 -5.55
N ASN A 183 -10.72 24.75 -6.51
CA ASN A 183 -12.18 24.69 -6.57
C ASN A 183 -12.68 23.28 -6.91
N GLU A 184 -12.01 22.58 -7.81
CA GLU A 184 -12.34 21.18 -8.12
C GLU A 184 -12.00 20.27 -6.94
N ALA A 185 -10.83 20.44 -6.33
CA ALA A 185 -10.45 19.71 -5.12
C ALA A 185 -11.51 19.84 -4.01
N LEU A 186 -12.04 21.06 -3.78
CA LEU A 186 -13.10 21.31 -2.81
C LEU A 186 -14.37 20.51 -3.06
N LYS A 187 -14.78 20.32 -4.33
CA LYS A 187 -15.98 19.53 -4.66
C LYS A 187 -15.84 18.09 -4.16
N TYR A 188 -14.70 17.48 -4.41
CA TYR A 188 -14.43 16.10 -3.96
C TYR A 188 -14.31 15.98 -2.44
N TYR A 189 -13.64 16.91 -1.78
CA TYR A 189 -13.54 16.89 -0.32
C TYR A 189 -14.88 17.15 0.37
N PHE A 190 -15.73 18.04 -0.19
CA PHE A 190 -17.08 18.23 0.33
C PHE A 190 -17.96 17.00 0.14
N LYS A 191 -17.81 16.28 -0.99
CA LYS A 191 -18.49 15.00 -1.19
C LYS A 191 -18.12 14.02 -0.07
N VAL A 192 -16.84 13.96 0.30
CA VAL A 192 -16.37 13.10 1.41
C VAL A 192 -16.96 13.55 2.76
N ASP A 193 -16.94 14.85 3.06
CA ASP A 193 -17.50 15.40 4.32
C ASP A 193 -19.01 15.18 4.40
N TYR A 194 -19.71 15.21 3.28
CA TYR A 194 -21.14 14.94 3.20
C TYR A 194 -21.49 13.46 3.41
N LEU A 195 -20.74 12.55 2.76
CA LEU A 195 -20.98 11.09 2.83
C LEU A 195 -20.54 10.51 4.19
N ASP A 196 -19.50 11.05 4.79
CA ASP A 196 -19.01 10.64 6.11
C ASP A 196 -18.69 11.86 6.98
N ASN A 197 -19.71 12.40 7.62
CA ASN A 197 -19.61 13.57 8.48
C ASN A 197 -18.79 13.34 9.77
N LYS A 198 -18.43 12.11 10.08
CA LYS A 198 -17.56 11.74 11.21
C LYS A 198 -16.08 11.64 10.80
N SER A 199 -15.81 11.55 9.51
CA SER A 199 -14.43 11.43 8.99
C SER A 199 -13.72 12.78 9.03
N THR A 200 -12.66 12.86 9.79
CA THR A 200 -11.81 14.06 9.86
C THR A 200 -10.87 14.23 8.67
N LYS A 201 -10.82 13.22 7.77
CA LYS A 201 -9.84 13.16 6.68
C LYS A 201 -9.99 14.30 5.65
N ALA A 202 -11.22 14.77 5.43
CA ALA A 202 -11.50 15.84 4.48
C ALA A 202 -11.37 17.25 5.09
N TRP A 203 -11.48 17.42 6.39
CA TRP A 203 -11.57 18.75 7.01
C TRP A 203 -10.32 19.62 6.80
N ARG A 204 -9.14 19.04 6.97
CA ARG A 204 -7.88 19.77 6.76
C ARG A 204 -7.69 20.20 5.30
N PRO A 205 -7.88 19.32 4.31
CA PRO A 205 -7.86 19.71 2.90
C PRO A 205 -8.92 20.76 2.56
N ILE A 206 -10.15 20.67 3.08
CA ILE A 206 -11.19 21.68 2.87
C ILE A 206 -10.76 23.04 3.42
N ALA A 207 -10.28 23.08 4.67
CA ALA A 207 -9.83 24.33 5.30
C ALA A 207 -8.72 24.98 4.47
N TRP A 208 -7.72 24.19 4.04
CA TRP A 208 -6.61 24.67 3.25
C TRP A 208 -7.02 25.17 1.86
N CYS A 209 -7.79 24.40 1.12
CA CYS A 209 -8.29 24.82 -0.21
C CYS A 209 -9.20 26.03 -0.10
N SER A 210 -10.05 26.12 0.94
CA SER A 210 -10.90 27.29 1.18
C SER A 210 -10.07 28.53 1.47
N PHE A 211 -9.00 28.41 2.24
CA PHE A 211 -8.05 29.49 2.48
C PHE A 211 -7.39 29.96 1.17
N LEU A 212 -6.89 29.04 0.34
CA LEU A 212 -6.23 29.35 -0.93
C LEU A 212 -7.19 29.99 -1.97
N THR A 213 -8.49 29.71 -1.85
CA THR A 213 -9.54 30.30 -2.71
C THR A 213 -10.16 31.57 -2.17
N GLY A 214 -9.63 32.11 -1.04
CA GLY A 214 -10.12 33.34 -0.41
C GLY A 214 -11.41 33.21 0.39
N LYS A 215 -11.92 31.98 0.59
CA LYS A 215 -13.12 31.68 1.39
C LYS A 215 -12.76 31.58 2.88
N TYR A 216 -12.33 32.71 3.46
CA TYR A 216 -11.73 32.72 4.80
C TYR A 216 -12.68 32.28 5.92
N ASP A 217 -13.95 32.64 5.84
CA ASP A 217 -14.94 32.21 6.86
C ASP A 217 -15.14 30.70 6.85
N GLN A 218 -15.18 30.10 5.64
CA GLN A 218 -15.28 28.66 5.49
C GLN A 218 -14.01 27.97 6.03
N ALA A 219 -12.83 28.48 5.70
CA ALA A 219 -11.56 27.97 6.22
C ALA A 219 -11.53 28.03 7.76
N ARG A 220 -11.93 29.17 8.35
CA ARG A 220 -12.01 29.36 9.80
C ARG A 220 -12.95 28.34 10.46
N ASN A 221 -14.12 28.10 9.88
CA ASN A 221 -15.08 27.14 10.42
C ASN A 221 -14.52 25.72 10.44
N TYR A 222 -13.83 25.28 9.38
CA TYR A 222 -13.21 23.96 9.34
C TYR A 222 -11.99 23.85 10.25
N TYR A 223 -11.15 24.90 10.38
CA TYR A 223 -10.07 24.89 11.37
C TYR A 223 -10.61 24.83 12.80
N LYS A 224 -11.70 25.53 13.11
CA LYS A 224 -12.39 25.44 14.41
C LYS A 224 -12.91 24.02 14.65
N LYS A 225 -13.57 23.41 13.66
CA LYS A 225 -14.04 22.02 13.70
C LYS A 225 -12.91 21.02 13.98
N ILE A 226 -11.69 21.27 13.44
CA ILE A 226 -10.48 20.46 13.70
C ILE A 226 -10.03 20.65 15.16
N MET A 227 -10.03 21.88 15.68
CA MET A 227 -9.62 22.18 17.06
C MET A 227 -10.59 21.59 18.09
N ASP A 228 -11.89 21.66 17.83
CA ASP A 228 -12.92 21.12 18.72
C ASP A 228 -12.88 19.58 18.78
N ASN A 229 -12.30 18.93 17.77
CA ASN A 229 -12.12 17.48 17.72
C ASN A 229 -10.81 17.06 18.40
N GLN A 230 -10.83 16.97 19.73
CA GLN A 230 -9.65 16.70 20.60
C GLN A 230 -8.99 15.32 20.42
N GLN A 231 -9.31 14.56 19.40
CA GLN A 231 -8.81 13.17 19.27
C GLN A 231 -7.35 13.05 18.84
N HIS A 232 -6.67 14.14 18.41
CA HIS A 232 -5.27 14.03 17.97
C HIS A 232 -4.49 15.36 18.15
N PRO A 233 -3.31 15.37 18.84
CA PRO A 233 -2.50 16.59 19.07
C PRO A 233 -2.10 17.34 17.80
N ARG A 234 -1.80 16.62 16.71
CA ARG A 234 -1.46 17.21 15.41
C ARG A 234 -2.58 18.04 14.78
N PHE A 235 -3.84 17.75 15.12
CA PHE A 235 -4.98 18.54 14.62
C PHE A 235 -5.08 19.89 15.31
N LEU A 236 -4.72 19.96 16.59
CA LEU A 236 -4.73 21.20 17.36
C LEU A 236 -3.73 22.22 16.80
N GLU A 237 -2.48 21.80 16.56
CA GLU A 237 -1.44 22.67 15.98
C GLU A 237 -1.87 23.22 14.61
N CYS A 238 -2.42 22.36 13.74
CA CYS A 238 -2.89 22.76 12.42
C CYS A 238 -4.08 23.74 12.51
N GLY A 239 -5.01 23.51 13.43
CA GLY A 239 -6.18 24.37 13.65
C GLY A 239 -5.79 25.76 14.12
N THR A 240 -4.92 25.87 15.13
CA THR A 240 -4.46 27.16 15.68
C THR A 240 -3.67 27.97 14.66
N TYR A 241 -2.72 27.35 13.96
CA TYR A 241 -1.95 28.02 12.92
C TYR A 241 -2.83 28.50 11.75
N GLY A 242 -3.73 27.64 11.28
CA GLY A 242 -4.64 27.97 10.17
C GLY A 242 -5.64 29.08 10.55
N MET A 243 -6.14 29.10 11.79
CA MET A 243 -6.98 30.18 12.28
C MET A 243 -6.24 31.52 12.33
N GLY A 244 -5.03 31.55 12.84
CA GLY A 244 -4.22 32.78 12.87
C GLY A 244 -3.99 33.36 11.48
N ILE A 245 -3.72 32.54 10.47
CA ILE A 245 -3.56 32.99 9.08
C ILE A 245 -4.88 33.54 8.51
N THR A 246 -6.02 32.88 8.76
CA THR A 246 -7.33 33.33 8.25
C THR A 246 -7.76 34.66 8.89
N GLU A 247 -7.47 34.85 10.17
CA GLU A 247 -7.74 36.10 10.87
C GLU A 247 -6.89 37.25 10.34
N TYR A 248 -5.59 37.02 10.15
CA TYR A 248 -4.67 38.00 9.58
C TYR A 248 -5.09 38.47 8.18
N LYS A 249 -5.40 37.53 7.26
CA LYS A 249 -5.83 37.87 5.90
C LYS A 249 -7.26 38.42 5.84
N GLY A 250 -8.15 37.95 6.71
CA GLY A 250 -9.50 38.47 6.81
C GLY A 250 -9.52 39.95 7.27
N SER A 251 -8.62 40.33 8.17
CA SER A 251 -8.47 41.70 8.61
C SER A 251 -7.87 42.65 7.57
N ALA A 252 -7.01 42.13 6.68
CA ALA A 252 -6.41 42.92 5.61
C ALA A 252 -7.39 43.23 4.46
N CYS A 253 -8.50 42.52 4.34
CA CYS A 253 -9.55 42.82 3.36
C CYS A 253 -10.52 43.97 3.81
N PHE A 254 -10.39 44.44 5.04
CA PHE A 254 -11.18 45.55 5.59
C PHE A 254 -10.39 46.87 5.67
N LEU A 255 -9.17 46.94 5.14
CA LEU A 255 -8.40 48.15 4.94
C LEU A 255 -8.21 48.43 3.43
#